data_7c58337c962311f739c5fbad5b543dcd
#
_entry.id   7c58337c962311f739c5fbad5b543dcd
#
_cell.length_a   1.000
_cell.length_b   1.000
_cell.length_c   1.000
_cell.angle_alpha   90.00
_cell.angle_beta   90.00
_cell.angle_gamma   90.00
#
_symmetry.space_group_name_H-M   'P 1'
#
loop_
_entity.id
_entity.type
_entity.pdbx_description
1 polymer ?
#
loop_
_entity_poly.entity_id
_entity_poly.type
_entity_poly.pdbx_seq_one_letter_code
_entity_poly.pdbx_strand_id
1 'polypeptide(L)'
;MRVMVLSRGTPSPEAPLRGIFEYDQAVALRQQAHEVVLAVLDARSARHWRKFGTRVEHAVERDDGITVVRLDVPVGAVSARTDHRVHAWAARRLHRTVTSEWGTPDVIHAHFARFAAAATRAEFPEPLVWTEHDSHLANPDRRLTEDISVAGDRADAVVSVSQGLSSRLAGHGITSTVIPNIVDVDLFDRPARRHEGTVVVSVATLNPGKGMVELAHAVEQVPGVQLRIIGDGPQRGSLETIAANNPNIVLLGTQPRERIAEELAGADAFALASHAETFGVVCAEALASGLPVLTTACGGPQEFIDDSNGMVVPVGDVDALADGLQQVLGRPWDRAAIAWQARSRFAAGPVVDQLETVYRQAISSHVTTG
;
A
#
# COMPACT_ATOMS: atom_id res chain seq x y z
N MET A 1 -17.56 14.74 8.31
CA MET A 1 -18.14 14.26 7.05
C MET A 1 -18.43 12.78 7.17
N ARG A 2 -19.44 12.31 6.44
CA ARG A 2 -19.68 10.87 6.22
C ARG A 2 -18.91 10.40 5.01
N VAL A 3 -17.95 9.50 5.21
CA VAL A 3 -17.09 9.01 4.14
C VAL A 3 -17.34 7.51 3.92
N MET A 4 -17.73 7.15 2.70
CA MET A 4 -17.80 5.74 2.28
C MET A 4 -16.50 5.39 1.58
N VAL A 5 -15.67 4.54 2.20
CA VAL A 5 -14.44 4.01 1.60
C VAL A 5 -14.77 2.71 0.87
N LEU A 6 -14.58 2.68 -0.45
CA LEU A 6 -14.81 1.49 -1.28
C LEU A 6 -13.49 0.73 -1.45
N SER A 7 -13.43 -0.47 -0.86
CA SER A 7 -12.23 -1.28 -0.70
C SER A 7 -12.34 -2.66 -1.34
N ARG A 8 -11.18 -3.25 -1.68
CA ARG A 8 -11.05 -4.64 -2.17
C ARG A 8 -11.03 -5.70 -1.08
N GLY A 9 -10.94 -5.31 0.19
CA GLY A 9 -10.80 -6.23 1.32
C GLY A 9 -10.54 -5.52 2.62
N THR A 10 -10.40 -6.31 3.68
CA THR A 10 -9.88 -5.89 4.98
C THR A 10 -8.74 -6.82 5.38
N PRO A 11 -7.77 -6.37 6.17
CA PRO A 11 -6.77 -7.25 6.77
C PRO A 11 -7.42 -8.38 7.56
N SER A 12 -6.85 -9.59 7.46
CA SER A 12 -7.26 -10.75 8.26
C SER A 12 -6.03 -11.58 8.64
N PRO A 13 -6.11 -12.47 9.63
CA PRO A 13 -4.99 -13.35 9.97
C PRO A 13 -4.45 -14.16 8.79
N GLU A 14 -5.33 -14.55 7.84
CA GLU A 14 -4.96 -15.31 6.65
C GLU A 14 -4.43 -14.44 5.52
N ALA A 15 -4.74 -13.14 5.53
CA ALA A 15 -4.37 -12.18 4.49
C ALA A 15 -4.11 -10.77 5.08
N PRO A 16 -3.04 -10.59 5.88
CA PRO A 16 -2.82 -9.39 6.68
C PRO A 16 -2.57 -8.11 5.85
N LEU A 17 -2.20 -8.25 4.59
CA LEU A 17 -1.95 -7.11 3.70
C LEU A 17 -3.13 -6.79 2.76
N ARG A 18 -4.23 -7.58 2.84
CA ARG A 18 -5.38 -7.37 1.95
C ARG A 18 -6.19 -6.15 2.39
N GLY A 19 -6.26 -5.13 1.53
CA GLY A 19 -6.99 -3.90 1.82
C GLY A 19 -6.37 -3.04 2.93
N ILE A 20 -5.08 -3.24 3.23
CA ILE A 20 -4.41 -2.55 4.35
C ILE A 20 -4.41 -1.03 4.15
N PHE A 21 -4.16 -0.52 2.95
CA PHE A 21 -4.10 0.91 2.68
C PHE A 21 -5.47 1.58 2.85
N GLU A 22 -6.51 0.92 2.36
CA GLU A 22 -7.90 1.35 2.48
C GLU A 22 -8.36 1.34 3.94
N TYR A 23 -7.96 0.29 4.68
CA TYR A 23 -8.27 0.13 6.09
C TYR A 23 -7.54 1.17 6.96
N ASP A 24 -6.22 1.33 6.79
CA ASP A 24 -5.42 2.32 7.51
C ASP A 24 -5.98 3.74 7.28
N GLN A 25 -6.41 4.07 6.05
CA GLN A 25 -7.04 5.34 5.75
C GLN A 25 -8.42 5.49 6.42
N ALA A 26 -9.24 4.44 6.43
CA ALA A 26 -10.54 4.48 7.11
C ALA A 26 -10.37 4.68 8.63
N VAL A 27 -9.41 4.01 9.25
CA VAL A 27 -9.06 4.20 10.67
C VAL A 27 -8.60 5.63 10.92
N ALA A 28 -7.70 6.16 10.11
CA ALA A 28 -7.17 7.51 10.24
C ALA A 28 -8.28 8.58 10.10
N LEU A 29 -9.16 8.45 9.12
CA LEU A 29 -10.33 9.33 8.96
C LEU A 29 -11.24 9.28 10.20
N ARG A 30 -11.47 8.09 10.75
CA ARG A 30 -12.28 7.92 11.96
C ARG A 30 -11.64 8.58 13.18
N GLN A 31 -10.31 8.49 13.32
CA GLN A 31 -9.55 9.15 14.39
C GLN A 31 -9.64 10.70 14.31
N GLN A 32 -9.81 11.25 13.10
CA GLN A 32 -10.03 12.67 12.83
C GLN A 32 -11.52 13.07 12.87
N ALA A 33 -12.34 12.31 13.61
CA ALA A 33 -13.75 12.57 13.87
C ALA A 33 -14.67 12.56 12.63
N HIS A 34 -14.29 11.87 11.54
CA HIS A 34 -15.21 11.56 10.47
C HIS A 34 -16.10 10.36 10.83
N GLU A 35 -17.31 10.33 10.29
CA GLU A 35 -18.12 9.11 10.25
C GLU A 35 -17.66 8.30 9.04
N VAL A 36 -17.19 7.06 9.26
CA VAL A 36 -16.59 6.23 8.20
C VAL A 36 -17.31 4.89 8.10
N VAL A 37 -17.66 4.51 6.87
CA VAL A 37 -18.07 3.16 6.52
C VAL A 37 -17.12 2.57 5.50
N LEU A 38 -16.59 1.39 5.79
CA LEU A 38 -15.74 0.63 4.87
C LEU A 38 -16.61 -0.35 4.08
N ALA A 39 -16.86 -0.02 2.82
CA ALA A 39 -17.63 -0.85 1.90
C ALA A 39 -16.69 -1.79 1.14
N VAL A 40 -16.69 -3.06 1.52
CA VAL A 40 -15.78 -4.08 0.99
C VAL A 40 -16.44 -4.86 -0.13
N LEU A 41 -15.90 -4.73 -1.35
CA LEU A 41 -16.24 -5.56 -2.48
C LEU A 41 -15.13 -6.60 -2.69
N ASP A 42 -15.29 -7.79 -2.09
CA ASP A 42 -14.30 -8.86 -2.18
C ASP A 42 -14.61 -9.79 -3.37
N ALA A 43 -13.94 -9.52 -4.49
CA ALA A 43 -14.08 -10.35 -5.70
C ALA A 43 -13.09 -11.52 -5.64
N ARG A 44 -13.61 -12.74 -5.48
CA ARG A 44 -12.78 -13.95 -5.28
C ARG A 44 -12.77 -14.85 -6.51
N SER A 45 -11.61 -15.42 -6.82
CA SER A 45 -11.44 -16.31 -7.96
C SER A 45 -12.18 -17.65 -7.77
N ALA A 46 -12.54 -18.30 -8.91
CA ALA A 46 -13.16 -19.63 -8.88
C ALA A 46 -12.34 -20.70 -8.14
N ARG A 47 -11.00 -20.56 -8.07
CA ARG A 47 -10.14 -21.44 -7.27
C ARG A 47 -10.37 -21.26 -5.76
N HIS A 48 -10.54 -20.03 -5.31
CA HIS A 48 -10.87 -19.71 -3.93
C HIS A 48 -12.22 -20.31 -3.55
N TRP A 49 -13.22 -20.17 -4.42
CA TRP A 49 -14.57 -20.72 -4.22
C TRP A 49 -14.60 -22.23 -4.09
N ARG A 50 -13.79 -22.94 -4.86
CA ARG A 50 -13.66 -24.40 -4.73
C ARG A 50 -13.11 -24.83 -3.37
N LYS A 51 -12.30 -23.98 -2.73
CA LYS A 51 -11.66 -24.25 -1.45
C LYS A 51 -12.54 -23.86 -0.25
N PHE A 52 -13.30 -22.77 -0.35
CA PHE A 52 -14.01 -22.13 0.78
C PHE A 52 -15.53 -22.03 0.62
N GLY A 53 -16.12 -22.56 -0.47
CA GLY A 53 -17.55 -22.54 -0.72
C GLY A 53 -18.00 -21.36 -1.59
N THR A 54 -19.30 -21.39 -2.03
CA THR A 54 -19.84 -20.52 -3.10
C THR A 54 -20.94 -19.58 -2.63
N ARG A 55 -20.90 -19.12 -1.38
CA ARG A 55 -21.94 -18.19 -0.88
C ARG A 55 -21.54 -16.75 -1.17
N VAL A 56 -22.47 -15.97 -1.72
CA VAL A 56 -22.40 -14.51 -1.68
C VAL A 56 -22.71 -14.12 -0.24
N GLU A 57 -21.71 -13.76 0.51
CA GLU A 57 -21.86 -13.34 1.89
C GLU A 57 -22.00 -11.82 1.93
N HIS A 58 -23.02 -11.38 2.65
CA HIS A 58 -23.24 -9.99 3.00
C HIS A 58 -23.20 -9.91 4.53
N ALA A 59 -22.19 -9.20 5.03
CA ALA A 59 -22.00 -9.02 6.46
C ALA A 59 -21.88 -7.53 6.78
N VAL A 60 -22.42 -7.12 7.92
CA VAL A 60 -22.19 -5.82 8.54
C VAL A 60 -21.51 -6.08 9.86
N GLU A 61 -20.28 -5.63 9.98
CA GLU A 61 -19.42 -5.83 11.14
C GLU A 61 -18.99 -4.46 11.69
N ARG A 62 -18.51 -4.44 12.92
CA ARG A 62 -17.85 -3.26 13.48
C ARG A 62 -16.45 -3.66 13.93
N ASP A 63 -15.45 -2.96 13.38
CA ASP A 63 -14.06 -3.17 13.68
C ASP A 63 -13.40 -1.80 13.96
N ASP A 64 -12.69 -1.67 15.07
CA ASP A 64 -12.05 -0.42 15.54
C ASP A 64 -12.98 0.83 15.49
N GLY A 65 -14.28 0.62 15.72
CA GLY A 65 -15.29 1.67 15.64
C GLY A 65 -15.70 2.07 14.21
N ILE A 66 -15.22 1.34 13.20
CA ILE A 66 -15.62 1.49 11.79
C ILE A 66 -16.75 0.50 11.50
N THR A 67 -17.77 0.95 10.80
CA THR A 67 -18.77 0.05 10.23
C THR A 67 -18.22 -0.56 8.95
N VAL A 68 -18.11 -1.87 8.89
CA VAL A 68 -17.67 -2.62 7.69
C VAL A 68 -18.89 -3.27 7.06
N VAL A 69 -19.17 -2.93 5.81
CA VAL A 69 -20.22 -3.58 5.00
C VAL A 69 -19.52 -4.38 3.90
N ARG A 70 -19.60 -5.71 3.98
CA ARG A 70 -18.88 -6.61 3.08
C ARG A 70 -19.82 -7.32 2.12
N LEU A 71 -19.40 -7.44 0.88
CA LEU A 71 -20.04 -8.28 -0.13
C LEU A 71 -18.98 -9.11 -0.87
N ASP A 72 -18.99 -10.41 -0.58
CA ASP A 72 -18.12 -11.37 -1.27
C ASP A 72 -18.81 -11.84 -2.56
N VAL A 73 -18.10 -11.74 -3.68
CA VAL A 73 -18.65 -12.06 -5.01
C VAL A 73 -17.76 -13.05 -5.75
N PRO A 74 -18.33 -14.12 -6.32
CA PRO A 74 -17.57 -15.01 -7.18
C PRO A 74 -17.26 -14.34 -8.51
N VAL A 75 -15.98 -14.17 -8.81
CA VAL A 75 -15.52 -13.75 -10.13
C VAL A 75 -14.61 -14.84 -10.67
N GLY A 76 -15.13 -15.66 -11.59
CA GLY A 76 -14.33 -16.68 -12.27
C GLY A 76 -13.51 -16.11 -13.42
N ALA A 77 -12.97 -16.99 -14.28
CA ALA A 77 -12.36 -16.61 -15.55
C ALA A 77 -13.46 -16.18 -16.54
N VAL A 78 -14.00 -14.98 -16.34
CA VAL A 78 -15.07 -14.39 -17.16
C VAL A 78 -14.50 -13.33 -18.10
N SER A 79 -15.27 -12.97 -19.13
CA SER A 79 -14.90 -11.86 -20.00
C SER A 79 -14.84 -10.54 -19.22
N ALA A 80 -14.06 -9.57 -19.69
CA ALA A 80 -13.98 -8.23 -19.11
C ALA A 80 -15.39 -7.61 -18.93
N ARG A 81 -16.25 -7.74 -19.92
CA ARG A 81 -17.62 -7.23 -19.88
C ARG A 81 -18.47 -7.85 -18.76
N THR A 82 -18.31 -9.15 -18.52
CA THR A 82 -19.01 -9.84 -17.42
C THR A 82 -18.46 -9.41 -16.07
N ASP A 83 -17.15 -9.31 -15.96
CA ASP A 83 -16.44 -8.84 -14.77
C ASP A 83 -16.91 -7.43 -14.39
N HIS A 84 -16.91 -6.48 -15.32
CA HIS A 84 -17.41 -5.12 -15.11
C HIS A 84 -18.87 -5.08 -14.65
N ARG A 85 -19.75 -5.91 -15.24
CA ARG A 85 -21.16 -5.99 -14.82
C ARG A 85 -21.33 -6.52 -13.40
N VAL A 86 -20.53 -7.53 -13.04
CA VAL A 86 -20.56 -8.11 -11.69
C VAL A 86 -20.09 -7.07 -10.67
N HIS A 87 -18.99 -6.36 -10.95
CA HIS A 87 -18.49 -5.32 -10.05
C HIS A 87 -19.47 -4.15 -9.92
N ALA A 88 -20.08 -3.69 -11.02
CA ALA A 88 -21.09 -2.64 -10.97
C ALA A 88 -22.35 -3.08 -10.18
N TRP A 89 -22.83 -4.31 -10.39
CA TRP A 89 -23.93 -4.87 -9.62
C TRP A 89 -23.61 -4.95 -8.13
N ALA A 90 -22.40 -5.44 -7.79
CA ALA A 90 -21.96 -5.57 -6.41
C ALA A 90 -21.80 -4.20 -5.73
N ALA A 91 -21.19 -3.24 -6.43
CA ALA A 91 -21.05 -1.87 -5.95
C ALA A 91 -22.44 -1.24 -5.68
N ARG A 92 -23.40 -1.38 -6.60
CA ARG A 92 -24.77 -0.90 -6.42
C ARG A 92 -25.49 -1.54 -5.24
N ARG A 93 -25.23 -2.82 -4.99
CA ARG A 93 -25.79 -3.54 -3.82
C ARG A 93 -25.19 -3.03 -2.52
N LEU A 94 -23.85 -2.88 -2.46
CA LEU A 94 -23.16 -2.30 -1.29
C LEU A 94 -23.63 -0.89 -1.00
N HIS A 95 -23.69 -0.03 -2.01
CA HIS A 95 -24.18 1.35 -1.85
C HIS A 95 -25.58 1.40 -1.26
N ARG A 96 -26.52 0.58 -1.77
CA ARG A 96 -27.88 0.51 -1.22
C ARG A 96 -27.90 0.06 0.24
N THR A 97 -27.09 -0.91 0.62
CA THR A 97 -26.98 -1.34 2.02
C THR A 97 -26.42 -0.23 2.88
N VAL A 98 -25.32 0.42 2.45
CA VAL A 98 -24.73 1.53 3.18
C VAL A 98 -25.75 2.66 3.37
N THR A 99 -26.41 3.09 2.31
CA THR A 99 -27.38 4.20 2.40
C THR A 99 -28.59 3.88 3.26
N SER A 100 -29.06 2.61 3.26
CA SER A 100 -30.23 2.21 4.08
C SER A 100 -29.91 2.00 5.55
N GLU A 101 -28.70 1.51 5.90
CA GLU A 101 -28.36 1.12 7.26
C GLU A 101 -27.49 2.18 7.98
N TRP A 102 -26.73 2.96 7.23
CA TRP A 102 -25.78 3.93 7.78
C TRP A 102 -26.13 5.37 7.39
N GLY A 103 -26.79 5.57 6.26
CA GLY A 103 -27.18 6.88 5.70
C GLY A 103 -26.37 7.25 4.46
N THR A 104 -26.77 8.33 3.80
CA THR A 104 -26.11 8.82 2.59
C THR A 104 -24.73 9.37 2.92
N PRO A 105 -23.66 8.93 2.24
CA PRO A 105 -22.32 9.52 2.39
C PRO A 105 -22.26 10.94 1.80
N ASP A 106 -21.42 11.80 2.39
CA ASP A 106 -21.10 13.11 1.81
C ASP A 106 -20.13 12.97 0.64
N VAL A 107 -19.29 11.92 0.66
CA VAL A 107 -18.29 11.59 -0.36
C VAL A 107 -18.00 10.10 -0.38
N ILE A 108 -17.76 9.57 -1.59
CA ILE A 108 -17.29 8.21 -1.81
C ILE A 108 -15.82 8.26 -2.18
N HIS A 109 -14.99 7.52 -1.45
CA HIS A 109 -13.58 7.37 -1.74
C HIS A 109 -13.28 5.95 -2.20
N ALA A 110 -13.09 5.77 -3.50
CA ALA A 110 -12.75 4.49 -4.08
C ALA A 110 -11.22 4.32 -4.21
N HIS A 111 -10.71 3.17 -3.84
CA HIS A 111 -9.31 2.84 -4.05
C HIS A 111 -9.16 1.93 -5.27
N PHE A 112 -8.15 2.18 -6.11
CA PHE A 112 -7.90 1.56 -7.41
C PHE A 112 -8.95 1.91 -8.49
N ALA A 113 -8.48 2.08 -9.72
CA ALA A 113 -9.31 2.38 -10.90
C ALA A 113 -10.52 1.44 -11.04
N ARG A 114 -10.33 0.14 -10.74
CA ARG A 114 -11.40 -0.87 -10.84
C ARG A 114 -12.62 -0.54 -9.98
N PHE A 115 -12.41 -0.09 -8.73
CA PHE A 115 -13.51 0.19 -7.80
C PHE A 115 -14.13 1.56 -8.07
N ALA A 116 -13.33 2.54 -8.49
CA ALA A 116 -13.85 3.83 -8.98
C ALA A 116 -14.71 3.61 -10.24
N ALA A 117 -14.26 2.81 -11.20
CA ALA A 117 -15.05 2.44 -12.38
C ALA A 117 -16.30 1.62 -12.03
N ALA A 118 -16.25 0.77 -10.99
CA ALA A 118 -17.42 0.05 -10.52
C ALA A 118 -18.47 1.00 -9.93
N ALA A 119 -18.07 2.00 -9.14
CA ALA A 119 -18.93 3.06 -8.61
C ALA A 119 -19.54 3.89 -9.74
N THR A 120 -18.74 4.27 -10.73
CA THR A 120 -19.18 4.99 -11.94
C THR A 120 -20.25 4.21 -12.73
N ARG A 121 -19.96 2.92 -13.03
CA ARG A 121 -20.92 2.04 -13.75
C ARG A 121 -22.17 1.71 -12.91
N ALA A 122 -22.08 1.82 -11.60
CA ALA A 122 -23.19 1.69 -10.67
C ALA A 122 -24.00 2.98 -10.53
N GLU A 123 -23.54 4.09 -11.13
CA GLU A 123 -24.20 5.38 -11.15
C GLU A 123 -24.43 5.95 -9.73
N PHE A 124 -23.36 5.94 -8.90
CA PHE A 124 -23.42 6.55 -7.58
C PHE A 124 -23.64 8.05 -7.71
N PRO A 125 -24.63 8.61 -6.99
CA PRO A 125 -24.95 10.04 -7.14
C PRO A 125 -24.04 10.97 -6.35
N GLU A 126 -23.29 10.44 -5.37
CA GLU A 126 -22.45 11.24 -4.48
C GLU A 126 -21.12 11.62 -5.17
N PRO A 127 -20.42 12.67 -4.67
CA PRO A 127 -19.05 12.99 -5.10
C PRO A 127 -18.12 11.79 -5.01
N LEU A 128 -17.35 11.51 -6.07
CA LEU A 128 -16.44 10.39 -6.18
C LEU A 128 -14.98 10.87 -6.18
N VAL A 129 -14.23 10.46 -5.17
CA VAL A 129 -12.77 10.58 -5.12
C VAL A 129 -12.16 9.21 -5.40
N TRP A 130 -11.11 9.18 -6.20
CA TRP A 130 -10.40 7.96 -6.55
C TRP A 130 -8.92 8.07 -6.15
N THR A 131 -8.43 7.15 -5.29
CA THR A 131 -6.99 6.98 -5.06
C THR A 131 -6.45 5.78 -5.81
N GLU A 132 -5.38 6.01 -6.58
CA GLU A 132 -4.70 4.96 -7.33
C GLU A 132 -3.45 4.45 -6.59
N HIS A 133 -3.28 3.10 -6.57
CA HIS A 133 -2.16 2.41 -5.97
C HIS A 133 -1.50 1.39 -6.90
N ASP A 134 -2.11 1.09 -8.07
CA ASP A 134 -1.75 -0.07 -8.88
C ASP A 134 -0.41 0.12 -9.63
N SER A 135 0.52 -0.78 -9.35
CA SER A 135 1.80 -0.83 -10.07
C SER A 135 1.66 -1.21 -11.55
N HIS A 136 0.57 -1.89 -11.92
CA HIS A 136 0.31 -2.30 -13.30
C HIS A 136 -0.01 -1.12 -14.23
N LEU A 137 -0.19 0.09 -13.70
CA LEU A 137 -0.28 1.30 -14.52
C LEU A 137 0.94 1.53 -15.41
N ALA A 138 2.08 0.90 -15.13
CA ALA A 138 3.25 0.97 -16.02
C ALA A 138 2.99 0.28 -17.38
N ASN A 139 2.21 -0.81 -17.38
CA ASN A 139 1.81 -1.57 -18.56
C ASN A 139 0.39 -2.11 -18.33
N PRO A 140 -0.64 -1.25 -18.43
CA PRO A 140 -2.01 -1.65 -18.15
C PRO A 140 -2.52 -2.63 -19.22
N ASP A 141 -3.18 -3.68 -18.75
CA ASP A 141 -3.94 -4.51 -19.66
C ASP A 141 -5.21 -3.77 -20.16
N ARG A 142 -5.91 -4.37 -21.11
CA ARG A 142 -7.12 -3.76 -21.65
C ARG A 142 -8.19 -3.47 -20.60
N ARG A 143 -8.31 -4.31 -19.56
CA ARG A 143 -9.31 -4.12 -18.50
C ARG A 143 -8.97 -2.93 -17.64
N LEU A 144 -7.72 -2.83 -17.22
CA LEU A 144 -7.25 -1.70 -16.42
C LEU A 144 -7.35 -0.39 -17.21
N THR A 145 -7.01 -0.39 -18.50
CA THR A 145 -7.17 0.78 -19.38
C THR A 145 -8.63 1.25 -19.47
N GLU A 146 -9.57 0.31 -19.66
CA GLU A 146 -11.02 0.61 -19.67
C GLU A 146 -11.49 1.13 -18.29
N ASP A 147 -11.01 0.59 -17.18
CA ASP A 147 -11.36 1.03 -15.83
C ASP A 147 -10.80 2.43 -15.54
N ILE A 148 -9.56 2.73 -15.93
CA ILE A 148 -8.94 4.06 -15.81
C ILE A 148 -9.77 5.10 -16.56
N SER A 149 -10.15 4.83 -17.83
CA SER A 149 -10.95 5.75 -18.61
C SER A 149 -12.31 6.03 -17.95
N VAL A 150 -13.04 4.97 -17.58
CA VAL A 150 -14.38 5.09 -16.96
C VAL A 150 -14.31 5.80 -15.60
N ALA A 151 -13.29 5.51 -14.80
CA ALA A 151 -13.09 6.18 -13.52
C ALA A 151 -12.74 7.67 -13.70
N GLY A 152 -11.84 7.97 -14.65
CA GLY A 152 -11.38 9.33 -14.92
C GLY A 152 -12.48 10.23 -15.47
N ASP A 153 -13.38 9.70 -16.30
CA ASP A 153 -14.52 10.45 -16.87
C ASP A 153 -15.53 10.92 -15.81
N ARG A 154 -15.56 10.26 -14.62
CA ARG A 154 -16.58 10.52 -13.59
C ARG A 154 -16.01 11.06 -12.28
N ALA A 155 -14.77 10.71 -11.91
CA ALA A 155 -14.22 11.10 -10.63
C ALA A 155 -14.15 12.64 -10.50
N ASP A 156 -14.70 13.18 -9.41
CA ASP A 156 -14.65 14.61 -9.09
C ASP A 156 -13.25 15.03 -8.63
N ALA A 157 -12.45 14.08 -8.11
CA ALA A 157 -11.04 14.27 -7.83
C ALA A 157 -10.28 12.93 -7.90
N VAL A 158 -9.01 13.00 -8.29
CA VAL A 158 -8.12 11.84 -8.35
C VAL A 158 -6.89 12.08 -7.48
N VAL A 159 -6.51 11.06 -6.71
CA VAL A 159 -5.33 11.04 -5.85
C VAL A 159 -4.38 9.94 -6.34
N SER A 160 -3.10 10.20 -6.32
CA SER A 160 -2.04 9.22 -6.56
C SER A 160 -1.08 9.19 -5.38
N VAL A 161 -0.55 8.00 -5.06
CA VAL A 161 0.32 7.85 -3.86
C VAL A 161 1.76 8.29 -4.09
N SER A 162 2.12 8.64 -5.33
CA SER A 162 3.45 9.11 -5.70
C SER A 162 3.41 9.98 -6.97
N GLN A 163 4.44 10.79 -7.18
CA GLN A 163 4.61 11.59 -8.39
C GLN A 163 4.79 10.71 -9.63
N GLY A 164 5.51 9.58 -9.47
CA GLY A 164 5.66 8.59 -10.54
C GLY A 164 4.32 8.02 -11.00
N LEU A 165 3.40 7.75 -10.08
CA LEU A 165 2.07 7.27 -10.40
C LEU A 165 1.19 8.39 -10.99
N SER A 166 1.31 9.62 -10.47
CA SER A 166 0.64 10.81 -11.04
C SER A 166 1.04 11.03 -12.51
N SER A 167 2.33 10.91 -12.82
CA SER A 167 2.83 11.03 -14.19
C SER A 167 2.27 9.96 -15.12
N ARG A 168 2.07 8.74 -14.63
CA ARG A 168 1.42 7.66 -15.42
C ARG A 168 -0.05 7.95 -15.67
N LEU A 169 -0.79 8.43 -14.67
CA LEU A 169 -2.18 8.86 -14.84
C LEU A 169 -2.30 10.02 -15.84
N ALA A 170 -1.36 10.98 -15.81
CA ALA A 170 -1.31 12.06 -16.79
C ALA A 170 -1.13 11.54 -18.22
N GLY A 171 -0.42 10.44 -18.44
CA GLY A 171 -0.34 9.73 -19.73
C GLY A 171 -1.69 9.20 -20.23
N HIS A 172 -2.67 9.04 -19.36
CA HIS A 172 -4.06 8.70 -19.68
C HIS A 172 -4.99 9.94 -19.68
N GLY A 173 -4.44 11.16 -19.62
CA GLY A 173 -5.22 12.40 -19.59
C GLY A 173 -5.83 12.73 -18.22
N ILE A 174 -5.41 12.05 -17.15
CA ILE A 174 -5.97 12.23 -15.80
C ILE A 174 -5.00 13.02 -14.93
N THR A 175 -5.48 14.15 -14.41
CA THR A 175 -4.76 14.95 -13.41
C THR A 175 -5.04 14.40 -12.02
N SER A 176 -4.01 14.25 -11.19
CA SER A 176 -4.14 13.77 -9.82
C SER A 176 -3.37 14.62 -8.82
N THR A 177 -3.88 14.69 -7.59
CA THR A 177 -3.15 15.25 -6.44
C THR A 177 -2.31 14.15 -5.82
N VAL A 178 -1.03 14.41 -5.53
CA VAL A 178 -0.16 13.43 -4.87
C VAL A 178 -0.36 13.51 -3.36
N ILE A 179 -0.86 12.41 -2.78
CA ILE A 179 -1.02 12.24 -1.32
C ILE A 179 -0.45 10.87 -0.96
N PRO A 180 0.55 10.79 -0.06
CA PRO A 180 1.20 9.53 0.28
C PRO A 180 0.27 8.57 1.01
N ASN A 181 0.65 7.29 1.05
CA ASN A 181 0.01 6.32 1.94
C ASN A 181 0.26 6.69 3.40
N ILE A 182 -0.70 6.37 4.26
CA ILE A 182 -0.57 6.51 5.71
C ILE A 182 0.35 5.43 6.24
N VAL A 183 1.21 5.81 7.17
CA VAL A 183 2.01 4.90 8.00
C VAL A 183 1.55 5.02 9.45
N ASP A 184 1.35 3.89 10.11
CA ASP A 184 1.09 3.83 11.54
C ASP A 184 2.40 4.12 12.30
N VAL A 185 2.75 5.42 12.34
CA VAL A 185 4.01 5.89 12.91
C VAL A 185 4.14 5.59 14.41
N ASP A 186 3.04 5.40 15.13
CA ASP A 186 3.07 5.07 16.55
C ASP A 186 3.42 3.59 16.78
N LEU A 187 3.00 2.70 15.88
CA LEU A 187 3.43 1.29 15.87
C LEU A 187 4.93 1.17 15.66
N PHE A 188 5.51 2.01 14.79
CA PHE A 188 6.92 1.96 14.41
C PHE A 188 7.83 2.85 15.28
N ASP A 189 7.29 3.73 16.13
CA ASP A 189 8.05 4.52 17.10
C ASP A 189 8.38 3.68 18.34
N ARG A 190 9.37 2.79 18.18
CA ARG A 190 9.81 1.90 19.24
C ARG A 190 11.22 2.25 19.72
N PRO A 191 11.51 2.10 21.01
CA PRO A 191 12.88 2.26 21.51
C PRO A 191 13.84 1.32 20.77
N ALA A 192 14.98 1.86 20.34
CA ALA A 192 16.01 1.05 19.68
C ALA A 192 16.44 -0.11 20.60
N ARG A 193 16.44 -1.33 20.05
CA ARG A 193 16.89 -2.53 20.76
C ARG A 193 18.38 -2.72 20.52
N ARG A 194 19.11 -3.02 21.60
CA ARG A 194 20.52 -3.40 21.48
C ARG A 194 20.61 -4.81 20.88
N HIS A 195 21.53 -4.98 19.94
CA HIS A 195 21.88 -6.26 19.31
C HIS A 195 23.41 -6.33 19.18
N GLU A 196 23.93 -7.51 18.95
CA GLU A 196 25.34 -7.73 18.61
C GLU A 196 25.52 -7.68 17.09
N GLY A 197 26.62 -7.09 16.64
CA GLY A 197 26.94 -6.95 15.21
C GLY A 197 26.10 -5.88 14.50
N THR A 198 26.17 -5.88 13.20
CA THR A 198 25.44 -4.94 12.30
C THR A 198 24.27 -5.65 11.65
N VAL A 199 23.07 -5.12 11.80
CA VAL A 199 21.82 -5.74 11.33
C VAL A 199 21.15 -4.88 10.28
N VAL A 200 20.86 -5.47 9.13
CA VAL A 200 20.02 -4.90 8.07
C VAL A 200 18.73 -5.69 7.98
N VAL A 201 17.58 -5.01 7.95
CA VAL A 201 16.27 -5.63 7.76
C VAL A 201 15.74 -5.32 6.36
N SER A 202 15.09 -6.29 5.76
CA SER A 202 14.33 -6.11 4.51
C SER A 202 12.97 -6.77 4.63
N VAL A 203 11.92 -6.11 4.14
CA VAL A 203 10.54 -6.59 4.19
C VAL A 203 9.93 -6.54 2.81
N ALA A 204 9.60 -7.69 2.22
CA ALA A 204 8.92 -7.76 0.92
C ALA A 204 8.29 -9.14 0.67
N THR A 205 7.35 -9.20 -0.28
CA THR A 205 6.96 -10.46 -0.91
C THR A 205 8.16 -11.00 -1.70
N LEU A 206 8.52 -12.27 -1.50
CA LEU A 206 9.70 -12.88 -2.14
C LEU A 206 9.42 -13.27 -3.60
N ASN A 207 9.25 -12.26 -4.46
CA ASN A 207 9.13 -12.43 -5.90
C ASN A 207 10.28 -11.71 -6.64
N PRO A 208 10.57 -12.07 -7.92
CA PRO A 208 11.70 -11.51 -8.66
C PRO A 208 11.71 -9.97 -8.72
N GLY A 209 10.54 -9.33 -8.79
CA GLY A 209 10.46 -7.87 -8.84
C GLY A 209 10.85 -7.15 -7.56
N LYS A 210 11.10 -7.87 -6.45
CA LYS A 210 11.53 -7.29 -5.17
C LYS A 210 13.04 -7.35 -4.92
N GLY A 211 13.82 -7.96 -5.81
CA GLY A 211 15.28 -7.94 -5.77
C GLY A 211 15.91 -8.55 -4.52
N MET A 212 15.21 -9.47 -3.83
CA MET A 212 15.72 -10.04 -2.56
C MET A 212 16.94 -10.94 -2.77
N VAL A 213 17.05 -11.59 -3.93
CA VAL A 213 18.22 -12.41 -4.30
C VAL A 213 19.42 -11.51 -4.55
N GLU A 214 19.23 -10.41 -5.25
CA GLU A 214 20.26 -9.39 -5.51
C GLU A 214 20.75 -8.77 -4.19
N LEU A 215 19.83 -8.45 -3.26
CA LEU A 215 20.20 -7.93 -1.95
C LEU A 215 20.98 -8.96 -1.11
N ALA A 216 20.59 -10.24 -1.16
CA ALA A 216 21.32 -11.29 -0.50
C ALA A 216 22.76 -11.42 -1.01
N HIS A 217 22.95 -11.39 -2.33
CA HIS A 217 24.29 -11.39 -2.94
C HIS A 217 25.10 -10.12 -2.63
N ALA A 218 24.45 -8.95 -2.51
CA ALA A 218 25.13 -7.73 -2.09
C ALA A 218 25.67 -7.85 -0.65
N VAL A 219 24.88 -8.42 0.25
CA VAL A 219 25.30 -8.64 1.65
C VAL A 219 26.46 -9.64 1.77
N GLU A 220 26.60 -10.62 0.87
CA GLU A 220 27.77 -11.52 0.82
C GLU A 220 29.08 -10.75 0.61
N GLN A 221 29.03 -9.57 -0.02
CA GLN A 221 30.18 -8.70 -0.27
C GLN A 221 30.48 -7.75 0.90
N VAL A 222 29.61 -7.67 1.94
CA VAL A 222 29.77 -6.75 3.07
C VAL A 222 30.02 -7.52 4.37
N PRO A 223 31.28 -7.71 4.78
CA PRO A 223 31.62 -8.52 5.96
C PRO A 223 31.00 -7.98 7.25
N GLY A 224 30.54 -8.88 8.11
CA GLY A 224 30.01 -8.54 9.44
C GLY A 224 28.57 -8.03 9.46
N VAL A 225 27.89 -7.99 8.33
CA VAL A 225 26.48 -7.60 8.23
C VAL A 225 25.58 -8.83 8.28
N GLN A 226 24.60 -8.82 9.17
CA GLN A 226 23.49 -9.75 9.18
C GLN A 226 22.29 -9.18 8.42
N LEU A 227 21.79 -9.90 7.42
CA LEU A 227 20.54 -9.56 6.72
C LEU A 227 19.38 -10.39 7.25
N ARG A 228 18.34 -9.73 7.75
CA ARG A 228 17.08 -10.34 8.15
C ARG A 228 16.02 -10.07 7.12
N ILE A 229 15.52 -11.10 6.45
CA ILE A 229 14.50 -10.99 5.40
C ILE A 229 13.16 -11.43 5.97
N ILE A 230 12.18 -10.52 5.91
CA ILE A 230 10.79 -10.76 6.33
C ILE A 230 9.91 -10.84 5.08
N GLY A 231 9.16 -11.92 4.97
CA GLY A 231 8.23 -12.19 3.88
C GLY A 231 8.27 -13.63 3.39
N ASP A 232 7.44 -13.91 2.41
CA ASP A 232 7.35 -15.21 1.76
C ASP A 232 7.02 -15.05 0.27
N GLY A 233 7.28 -16.09 -0.53
CA GLY A 233 6.97 -16.05 -1.95
C GLY A 233 7.77 -17.04 -2.79
N PRO A 234 7.62 -16.96 -4.13
CA PRO A 234 8.22 -17.92 -5.07
C PRO A 234 9.75 -18.05 -4.98
N GLN A 235 10.46 -16.98 -4.57
CA GLN A 235 11.93 -17.00 -4.45
C GLN A 235 12.46 -17.52 -3.11
N ARG A 236 11.58 -17.98 -2.20
CA ARG A 236 11.99 -18.50 -0.89
C ARG A 236 13.06 -19.59 -1.01
N GLY A 237 12.87 -20.58 -1.88
CA GLY A 237 13.83 -21.67 -2.06
C GLY A 237 15.22 -21.21 -2.56
N SER A 238 15.27 -20.21 -3.42
CA SER A 238 16.53 -19.59 -3.86
C SER A 238 17.25 -18.91 -2.70
N LEU A 239 16.52 -18.14 -1.90
CA LEU A 239 17.07 -17.47 -0.71
C LEU A 239 17.50 -18.46 0.38
N GLU A 240 16.78 -19.57 0.59
CA GLU A 240 17.19 -20.64 1.51
C GLU A 240 18.51 -21.30 1.06
N THR A 241 18.73 -21.44 -0.26
CA THR A 241 19.99 -21.95 -0.80
C THR A 241 21.15 -20.99 -0.53
N ILE A 242 20.94 -19.68 -0.67
CA ILE A 242 21.98 -18.67 -0.36
C ILE A 242 22.24 -18.66 1.16
N ALA A 243 21.19 -18.63 1.98
CA ALA A 243 21.30 -18.64 3.44
C ALA A 243 22.01 -19.88 4.00
N ALA A 244 21.84 -21.05 3.37
CA ALA A 244 22.55 -22.28 3.77
C ALA A 244 24.09 -22.16 3.63
N ASN A 245 24.57 -21.30 2.72
CA ASN A 245 25.99 -21.04 2.51
C ASN A 245 26.48 -19.75 3.23
N ASN A 246 25.56 -18.92 3.73
CA ASN A 246 25.89 -17.69 4.44
C ASN A 246 25.01 -17.54 5.70
N PRO A 247 25.53 -17.86 6.91
CA PRO A 247 24.76 -17.83 8.17
C PRO A 247 24.33 -16.39 8.57
N ASN A 248 24.86 -15.38 7.91
CA ASN A 248 24.45 -13.99 8.14
C ASN A 248 23.14 -13.63 7.42
N ILE A 249 22.58 -14.50 6.58
CA ILE A 249 21.29 -14.29 5.93
C ILE A 249 20.22 -15.12 6.65
N VAL A 250 19.26 -14.43 7.26
CA VAL A 250 18.21 -15.04 8.10
C VAL A 250 16.84 -14.79 7.47
N LEU A 251 16.12 -15.85 7.15
CA LEU A 251 14.76 -15.77 6.61
C LEU A 251 13.75 -15.92 7.76
N LEU A 252 13.01 -14.86 8.07
CA LEU A 252 12.06 -14.85 9.18
C LEU A 252 10.64 -15.27 8.76
N GLY A 253 10.40 -15.48 7.45
CA GLY A 253 9.06 -15.77 6.93
C GLY A 253 8.12 -14.56 7.05
N THR A 254 6.82 -14.76 6.81
CA THR A 254 5.81 -13.72 6.98
C THR A 254 5.64 -13.41 8.47
N GLN A 255 5.64 -12.13 8.81
CA GLN A 255 5.48 -11.65 10.19
C GLN A 255 4.31 -10.66 10.28
N PRO A 256 3.63 -10.57 11.43
CA PRO A 256 2.67 -9.50 11.70
C PRO A 256 3.37 -8.15 11.84
N ARG A 257 2.62 -7.04 11.67
CA ARG A 257 3.18 -5.67 11.67
C ARG A 257 3.92 -5.32 12.97
N GLU A 258 3.42 -5.79 14.11
CA GLU A 258 4.05 -5.62 15.43
C GLU A 258 5.44 -6.25 15.48
N ARG A 259 5.59 -7.43 14.86
CA ARG A 259 6.88 -8.12 14.78
C ARG A 259 7.82 -7.43 13.80
N ILE A 260 7.30 -6.92 12.68
CA ILE A 260 8.09 -6.10 11.74
C ILE A 260 8.64 -4.86 12.47
N ALA A 261 7.80 -4.16 13.22
CA ALA A 261 8.22 -2.99 14.01
C ALA A 261 9.31 -3.35 15.06
N GLU A 262 9.21 -4.55 15.67
CA GLU A 262 10.25 -5.04 16.59
C GLU A 262 11.59 -5.32 15.89
N GLU A 263 11.57 -5.92 14.69
CA GLU A 263 12.78 -6.18 13.92
C GLU A 263 13.42 -4.87 13.42
N LEU A 264 12.61 -3.90 12.99
CA LEU A 264 13.10 -2.58 12.62
C LEU A 264 13.72 -1.84 13.81
N ALA A 265 13.11 -1.89 15.00
CA ALA A 265 13.68 -1.30 16.21
C ALA A 265 15.03 -1.93 16.62
N GLY A 266 15.30 -3.17 16.19
CA GLY A 266 16.53 -3.91 16.41
C GLY A 266 17.46 -3.92 15.19
N ALA A 267 17.44 -2.90 14.32
CA ALA A 267 18.27 -2.83 13.14
C ALA A 267 19.12 -1.54 13.09
N ASP A 268 20.16 -1.56 12.27
CA ASP A 268 21.00 -0.40 11.97
C ASP A 268 20.57 0.31 10.69
N ALA A 269 20.03 -0.44 9.71
CA ALA A 269 19.50 0.08 8.46
C ALA A 269 18.40 -0.83 7.90
N PHE A 270 17.62 -0.25 7.01
CA PHE A 270 16.67 -0.96 6.18
C PHE A 270 17.14 -0.98 4.72
N ALA A 271 16.94 -2.08 4.00
CA ALA A 271 17.27 -2.19 2.58
C ALA A 271 16.11 -2.72 1.75
N LEU A 272 15.84 -2.08 0.60
CA LEU A 272 14.83 -2.52 -0.37
C LEU A 272 15.43 -2.49 -1.78
N ALA A 273 15.62 -3.67 -2.39
CA ALA A 273 16.22 -3.82 -3.72
C ALA A 273 15.19 -3.96 -4.85
N SER A 274 13.96 -3.48 -4.66
CA SER A 274 12.86 -3.63 -5.61
C SER A 274 13.17 -3.05 -6.99
N HIS A 275 12.65 -3.70 -8.03
CA HIS A 275 12.75 -3.21 -9.40
C HIS A 275 11.70 -2.14 -9.72
N ALA A 276 10.55 -2.18 -9.04
CA ALA A 276 9.50 -1.18 -9.18
C ALA A 276 8.62 -1.11 -7.91
N GLU A 277 8.35 0.12 -7.48
CA GLU A 277 7.45 0.43 -6.38
C GLU A 277 6.54 1.62 -6.77
N THR A 278 5.28 1.56 -6.37
CA THR A 278 4.38 2.72 -6.51
C THR A 278 4.60 3.75 -5.41
N PHE A 279 4.82 3.28 -4.18
CA PHE A 279 5.11 4.13 -3.02
C PHE A 279 6.27 3.57 -2.19
N GLY A 280 6.24 2.26 -1.85
CA GLY A 280 7.23 1.63 -0.99
C GLY A 280 6.96 1.89 0.50
N VAL A 281 5.76 1.53 0.97
CA VAL A 281 5.33 1.75 2.35
C VAL A 281 6.32 1.23 3.39
N VAL A 282 6.99 0.10 3.12
CA VAL A 282 7.99 -0.48 4.02
C VAL A 282 9.22 0.42 4.22
N CYS A 283 9.57 1.23 3.22
CA CYS A 283 10.62 2.27 3.38
C CYS A 283 10.14 3.38 4.32
N ALA A 284 8.89 3.82 4.19
CA ALA A 284 8.32 4.84 5.07
C ALA A 284 8.15 4.32 6.51
N GLU A 285 7.82 3.02 6.70
CA GLU A 285 7.79 2.34 8.00
C GLU A 285 9.19 2.28 8.64
N ALA A 286 10.22 1.97 7.84
CA ALA A 286 11.61 1.99 8.30
C ALA A 286 12.07 3.39 8.71
N LEU A 287 11.73 4.43 7.93
CA LEU A 287 12.00 5.82 8.31
C LEU A 287 11.26 6.22 9.59
N ALA A 288 10.00 5.77 9.76
CA ALA A 288 9.24 6.02 10.99
C ALA A 288 9.90 5.38 12.23
N SER A 289 10.64 4.27 12.05
CA SER A 289 11.48 3.64 13.06
C SER A 289 12.84 4.36 13.27
N GLY A 290 13.09 5.45 12.54
CA GLY A 290 14.36 6.20 12.57
C GLY A 290 15.52 5.47 11.89
N LEU A 291 15.26 4.49 11.00
CA LEU A 291 16.28 3.78 10.27
C LEU A 291 16.69 4.54 9.00
N PRO A 292 17.97 4.63 8.68
CA PRO A 292 18.40 5.00 7.35
C PRO A 292 17.99 3.90 6.35
N VAL A 293 17.61 4.31 5.16
CA VAL A 293 17.09 3.41 4.11
C VAL A 293 18.03 3.36 2.92
N LEU A 294 18.46 2.16 2.54
CA LEU A 294 19.03 1.90 1.22
C LEU A 294 17.92 1.41 0.30
N THR A 295 17.71 2.05 -0.83
CA THR A 295 16.74 1.59 -1.83
C THR A 295 17.30 1.73 -3.24
N THR A 296 16.70 1.02 -4.17
CA THR A 296 16.97 1.18 -5.61
C THR A 296 16.15 2.32 -6.20
N ALA A 297 16.54 2.81 -7.39
CA ALA A 297 15.79 3.80 -8.16
C ALA A 297 14.50 3.18 -8.76
N CYS A 298 13.66 2.60 -7.90
CA CYS A 298 12.50 1.78 -8.25
C CYS A 298 11.17 2.55 -8.35
N GLY A 299 11.19 3.87 -8.25
CA GLY A 299 9.99 4.73 -8.33
C GLY A 299 9.64 5.41 -7.01
N GLY A 300 8.51 5.03 -6.37
CA GLY A 300 7.99 5.72 -5.19
C GLY A 300 8.99 6.05 -4.08
N PRO A 301 9.82 5.11 -3.59
CA PRO A 301 10.77 5.39 -2.51
C PRO A 301 11.75 6.52 -2.81
N GLN A 302 12.25 6.61 -4.04
CA GLN A 302 13.20 7.66 -4.44
C GLN A 302 12.62 9.09 -4.36
N GLU A 303 11.30 9.24 -4.17
CA GLU A 303 10.65 10.55 -4.01
C GLU A 303 10.76 11.10 -2.57
N PHE A 304 11.19 10.26 -1.63
CA PHE A 304 11.31 10.65 -0.22
C PHE A 304 12.58 10.14 0.47
N ILE A 305 13.41 9.37 -0.22
CA ILE A 305 14.74 8.99 0.25
C ILE A 305 15.76 9.95 -0.34
N ASP A 306 16.54 10.58 0.54
CA ASP A 306 17.60 11.53 0.20
C ASP A 306 18.81 11.40 1.15
N ASP A 307 19.81 12.25 1.00
CA ASP A 307 21.04 12.23 1.80
C ASP A 307 20.82 12.45 3.31
N SER A 308 19.65 12.91 3.74
CA SER A 308 19.32 13.10 5.17
C SER A 308 18.79 11.84 5.84
N ASN A 309 18.32 10.87 5.06
CA ASN A 309 17.60 9.69 5.58
C ASN A 309 17.95 8.36 4.87
N GLY A 310 18.83 8.38 3.85
CA GLY A 310 19.18 7.15 3.17
C GLY A 310 20.00 7.34 1.89
N MET A 311 19.93 6.35 1.02
CA MET A 311 20.61 6.32 -0.27
C MET A 311 19.78 5.60 -1.32
N VAL A 312 19.85 6.08 -2.56
CA VAL A 312 19.24 5.46 -3.74
C VAL A 312 20.34 4.97 -4.69
N VAL A 313 20.27 3.70 -5.11
CA VAL A 313 21.22 3.06 -6.02
C VAL A 313 20.52 2.55 -7.29
N PRO A 314 21.24 2.21 -8.36
CA PRO A 314 20.64 1.64 -9.57
C PRO A 314 19.90 0.33 -9.30
N VAL A 315 18.81 0.08 -10.08
CA VAL A 315 18.05 -1.17 -10.02
C VAL A 315 18.88 -2.33 -10.59
N GLY A 316 18.88 -3.47 -9.90
CA GLY A 316 19.51 -4.72 -10.36
C GLY A 316 21.03 -4.72 -10.29
N ASP A 317 21.64 -3.69 -9.72
CA ASP A 317 23.10 -3.56 -9.57
C ASP A 317 23.53 -4.04 -8.18
N VAL A 318 24.04 -5.28 -8.11
CA VAL A 318 24.46 -5.94 -6.87
C VAL A 318 25.66 -5.22 -6.24
N ASP A 319 26.60 -4.75 -7.04
CA ASP A 319 27.80 -4.06 -6.54
C ASP A 319 27.43 -2.68 -5.97
N ALA A 320 26.55 -1.95 -6.66
CA ALA A 320 26.02 -0.68 -6.14
C ALA A 320 25.20 -0.88 -4.84
N LEU A 321 24.47 -2.00 -4.69
CA LEU A 321 23.79 -2.34 -3.43
C LEU A 321 24.81 -2.62 -2.31
N ALA A 322 25.91 -3.34 -2.60
CA ALA A 322 26.96 -3.64 -1.62
C ALA A 322 27.67 -2.36 -1.17
N ASP A 323 28.08 -1.52 -2.10
CA ASP A 323 28.69 -0.22 -1.83
C ASP A 323 27.75 0.71 -1.06
N GLY A 324 26.47 0.74 -1.44
CA GLY A 324 25.44 1.49 -0.75
C GLY A 324 25.23 1.02 0.69
N LEU A 325 25.21 -0.29 0.95
CA LEU A 325 25.16 -0.85 2.31
C LEU A 325 26.35 -0.39 3.15
N GLN A 326 27.59 -0.46 2.62
CA GLN A 326 28.78 0.00 3.33
C GLN A 326 28.69 1.50 3.68
N GLN A 327 28.24 2.33 2.74
CA GLN A 327 28.09 3.76 2.95
C GLN A 327 27.01 4.10 3.97
N VAL A 328 25.83 3.48 3.87
CA VAL A 328 24.72 3.69 4.81
C VAL A 328 25.11 3.24 6.22
N LEU A 329 25.79 2.10 6.37
CA LEU A 329 26.21 1.58 7.66
C LEU A 329 27.43 2.31 8.24
N GLY A 330 28.29 2.87 7.41
CA GLY A 330 29.51 3.62 7.82
C GLY A 330 29.24 5.07 8.24
N ARG A 331 28.04 5.61 8.00
CA ARG A 331 27.68 7.00 8.28
C ARG A 331 26.89 7.13 9.59
N PRO A 332 27.18 8.11 10.44
CA PRO A 332 26.31 8.42 11.57
C PRO A 332 25.02 9.08 11.08
N TRP A 333 23.88 8.60 11.59
CA TRP A 333 22.56 9.11 11.23
C TRP A 333 21.87 9.71 12.44
N ASP A 334 21.18 10.83 12.26
CA ASP A 334 20.24 11.37 13.25
C ASP A 334 18.90 10.63 13.14
N ARG A 335 18.80 9.49 13.83
CA ARG A 335 17.60 8.64 13.81
C ARG A 335 16.34 9.37 14.29
N ALA A 336 16.48 10.33 15.19
CA ALA A 336 15.36 11.12 15.67
C ALA A 336 14.84 12.07 14.58
N ALA A 337 15.75 12.72 13.83
CA ALA A 337 15.39 13.55 12.69
C ALA A 337 14.73 12.73 11.58
N ILE A 338 15.24 11.54 11.28
CA ILE A 338 14.64 10.62 10.28
C ILE A 338 13.20 10.27 10.69
N ALA A 339 12.98 9.82 11.93
CA ALA A 339 11.66 9.47 12.42
C ALA A 339 10.70 10.66 12.41
N TRP A 340 11.18 11.85 12.80
CA TRP A 340 10.39 13.08 12.79
C TRP A 340 9.93 13.46 11.35
N GLN A 341 10.83 13.37 10.38
CA GLN A 341 10.50 13.63 8.97
C GLN A 341 9.43 12.66 8.44
N ALA A 342 9.57 11.37 8.75
CA ALA A 342 8.58 10.35 8.37
C ALA A 342 7.23 10.64 9.03
N ARG A 343 7.20 10.95 10.32
CA ARG A 343 5.98 11.29 11.07
C ARG A 343 5.29 12.53 10.49
N SER A 344 6.03 13.60 10.22
CA SER A 344 5.47 14.83 9.68
C SER A 344 4.88 14.67 8.28
N ARG A 345 5.29 13.66 7.52
CA ARG A 345 4.87 13.43 6.15
C ARG A 345 3.82 12.32 6.01
N PHE A 346 3.95 11.22 6.77
CA PHE A 346 3.21 9.98 6.53
C PHE A 346 2.24 9.61 7.66
N ALA A 347 2.25 10.32 8.78
CA ALA A 347 1.29 10.07 9.86
C ALA A 347 -0.16 10.35 9.42
N ALA A 348 -1.12 9.78 10.13
CA ALA A 348 -2.53 9.93 9.86
C ALA A 348 -2.98 11.39 9.75
N GLY A 349 -2.59 12.26 10.69
CA GLY A 349 -2.99 13.67 10.71
C GLY A 349 -2.65 14.40 9.41
N PRO A 350 -1.36 14.57 9.05
CA PRO A 350 -0.95 15.28 7.84
C PRO A 350 -1.55 14.72 6.53
N VAL A 351 -1.76 13.40 6.46
CA VAL A 351 -2.35 12.77 5.27
C VAL A 351 -3.86 13.03 5.20
N VAL A 352 -4.57 12.90 6.32
CA VAL A 352 -6.02 13.17 6.39
C VAL A 352 -6.33 14.63 6.11
N ASP A 353 -5.53 15.60 6.58
CA ASP A 353 -5.69 17.03 6.28
C ASP A 353 -5.67 17.31 4.76
N GLN A 354 -4.77 16.62 4.04
CA GLN A 354 -4.70 16.70 2.58
C GLN A 354 -5.92 16.06 1.92
N LEU A 355 -6.34 14.87 2.38
CA LEU A 355 -7.55 14.19 1.88
C LEU A 355 -8.80 15.02 2.12
N GLU A 356 -8.96 15.64 3.29
CA GLU A 356 -10.08 16.53 3.59
C GLU A 356 -10.16 17.70 2.60
N THR A 357 -9.02 18.26 2.21
CA THR A 357 -8.97 19.33 1.21
C THR A 357 -9.51 18.83 -0.13
N VAL A 358 -9.11 17.63 -0.55
CA VAL A 358 -9.61 17.00 -1.79
C VAL A 358 -11.10 16.69 -1.68
N TYR A 359 -11.58 16.18 -0.53
CA TYR A 359 -13.01 15.89 -0.33
C TYR A 359 -13.87 17.17 -0.42
N ARG A 360 -13.45 18.27 0.22
CA ARG A 360 -14.18 19.55 0.15
C ARG A 360 -14.24 20.09 -1.28
N GLN A 361 -13.16 19.96 -2.04
CA GLN A 361 -13.13 20.34 -3.45
C GLN A 361 -14.07 19.48 -4.30
N ALA A 362 -14.03 18.14 -4.13
CA ALA A 362 -14.90 17.23 -4.85
C ALA A 362 -16.39 17.50 -4.57
N ILE A 363 -16.75 17.70 -3.29
CA ILE A 363 -18.14 18.06 -2.90
C ILE A 363 -18.57 19.37 -3.54
N SER A 364 -17.71 20.40 -3.52
CA SER A 364 -18.04 21.71 -4.08
C SER A 364 -18.21 21.69 -5.60
N SER A 365 -17.33 20.99 -6.32
CA SER A 365 -17.41 20.85 -7.78
C SER A 365 -18.61 20.02 -8.21
N HIS A 366 -18.95 18.99 -7.47
CA HIS A 366 -20.09 18.12 -7.76
C HIS A 366 -21.43 18.89 -7.72
N VAL A 367 -21.63 19.74 -6.71
CA VAL A 367 -22.83 20.59 -6.58
C VAL A 367 -22.99 21.59 -7.75
N THR A 368 -21.88 21.99 -8.37
CA THR A 368 -21.90 23.00 -9.46
C THR A 368 -22.22 22.38 -10.82
N THR A 369 -22.04 21.06 -10.98
CA THR A 369 -22.23 20.33 -12.25
C THR A 369 -23.55 19.53 -12.32
N GLY A 370 -24.27 19.37 -11.23
CA GLY A 370 -25.60 18.74 -11.12
C GLY A 370 -26.71 19.76 -11.00
#